data_f8b4c23f606fdf9269aea151252e3a31
#
_entry.id   f8b4c23f606fdf9269aea151252e3a31
#
_cell.length_a   1.000
_cell.length_b   1.000
_cell.length_c   1.000
_cell.angle_alpha   90.00
_cell.angle_beta   90.00
_cell.angle_gamma   90.00
#
_symmetry.space_group_name_H-M   'P 1'
#
loop_
_entity.id
_entity.type
_entity.pdbx_description
1 polymer ?
#
loop_
_entity_poly.entity_id
_entity_poly.type
_entity_poly.pdbx_seq_one_letter_code
_entity_poly.pdbx_strand_id
1 'polypeptide(L)'
;MKIWAHRGCSQRYPENTLLAFEKAITIQNLTGIELDIQLTRDNELVVVHDERVDRTTEGIGFVRDYTLPQLKKLHIYADNNPTQSIPTMDEVF
;
A
#
# COMPACT_ATOMS: atom_id res chain seq x y z
N MET A 1 -18.38 -19.42 -2.08
CA MET A 1 -18.17 -18.12 -1.40
C MET A 1 -16.94 -17.43 -1.97
N LYS A 2 -17.05 -16.15 -2.26
CA LYS A 2 -15.90 -15.37 -2.75
C LYS A 2 -15.16 -14.78 -1.55
N ILE A 3 -13.83 -14.88 -1.59
CA ILE A 3 -12.96 -14.33 -0.52
C ILE A 3 -12.05 -13.27 -1.14
N TRP A 4 -12.16 -12.04 -0.64
CA TRP A 4 -11.35 -10.91 -1.10
C TRP A 4 -10.47 -10.38 0.03
N ALA A 5 -9.22 -10.09 -0.29
CA ALA A 5 -8.31 -9.43 0.63
C ALA A 5 -8.34 -7.92 0.36
N HIS A 6 -9.05 -7.19 1.19
CA HIS A 6 -9.19 -5.73 1.11
C HIS A 6 -7.86 -5.06 1.47
N ARG A 7 -7.25 -4.34 0.52
CA ARG A 7 -5.94 -3.69 0.67
C ARG A 7 -4.84 -4.69 1.08
N GLY A 8 -4.94 -5.93 0.57
CA GLY A 8 -4.13 -7.03 1.00
C GLY A 8 -4.63 -7.60 2.32
N CYS A 9 -3.78 -8.29 3.07
CA CYS A 9 -4.14 -8.84 4.39
C CYS A 9 -4.09 -7.74 5.45
N SER A 10 -5.00 -6.76 5.35
CA SER A 10 -4.94 -5.50 6.08
C SER A 10 -5.31 -5.61 7.56
N GLN A 11 -5.96 -6.69 7.98
CA GLN A 11 -6.30 -6.88 9.39
C GLN A 11 -5.08 -7.19 10.26
N ARG A 12 -4.02 -7.75 9.68
CA ARG A 12 -2.81 -8.17 10.40
C ARG A 12 -1.56 -7.44 9.96
N TYR A 13 -1.59 -6.86 8.77
CA TYR A 13 -0.42 -6.22 8.16
C TYR A 13 -0.80 -4.85 7.64
N PRO A 14 0.15 -3.91 7.54
CA PRO A 14 -0.18 -2.57 7.04
C PRO A 14 -0.85 -2.63 5.67
N GLU A 15 -1.97 -1.91 5.52
CA GLU A 15 -2.75 -1.93 4.30
C GLU A 15 -1.94 -1.48 3.07
N ASN A 16 -2.25 -2.04 1.90
CA ASN A 16 -1.65 -1.65 0.62
C ASN A 16 -0.12 -1.68 0.63
N THR A 17 0.48 -2.63 1.34
CA THR A 17 1.93 -2.84 1.35
C THR A 17 2.28 -4.15 0.63
N LEU A 18 3.52 -4.27 0.17
CA LEU A 18 4.00 -5.52 -0.41
C LEU A 18 3.87 -6.67 0.59
N LEU A 19 4.14 -6.40 1.87
CA LEU A 19 3.97 -7.40 2.93
C LEU A 19 2.52 -7.88 3.01
N ALA A 20 1.54 -6.96 3.02
CA ALA A 20 0.13 -7.33 3.10
C ALA A 20 -0.31 -8.14 1.89
N PHE A 21 0.19 -7.80 0.69
CA PHE A 21 -0.12 -8.55 -0.53
C PHE A 21 0.54 -9.93 -0.54
N GLU A 22 1.80 -10.04 -0.11
CA GLU A 22 2.47 -11.35 0.02
C GLU A 22 1.70 -12.28 0.94
N LYS A 23 1.23 -11.76 2.08
CA LYS A 23 0.44 -12.57 3.03
C LYS A 23 -0.94 -12.92 2.46
N ALA A 24 -1.54 -12.02 1.68
CA ALA A 24 -2.83 -12.29 1.07
C ALA A 24 -2.79 -13.47 0.09
N ILE A 25 -1.74 -13.58 -0.71
CA ILE A 25 -1.64 -14.66 -1.69
C ILE A 25 -1.47 -16.05 -1.05
N THR A 26 -1.18 -16.11 0.24
CA THR A 26 -1.12 -17.39 0.97
C THR A 26 -2.49 -17.85 1.45
N ILE A 27 -3.53 -17.03 1.32
CA ILE A 27 -4.88 -17.38 1.79
C ILE A 27 -5.48 -18.43 0.86
N GLN A 28 -5.88 -19.55 1.44
CA GLN A 28 -6.50 -20.62 0.69
C GLN A 28 -7.87 -20.19 0.17
N ASN A 29 -8.15 -20.49 -1.10
CA ASN A 29 -9.42 -20.14 -1.76
C ASN A 29 -9.65 -18.63 -1.93
N LEU A 30 -8.57 -17.84 -1.93
CA LEU A 30 -8.68 -16.40 -2.17
C LEU A 30 -9.22 -16.14 -3.58
N THR A 31 -10.27 -15.33 -3.69
CA THR A 31 -10.85 -14.94 -4.98
C THR A 31 -10.00 -13.85 -5.65
N GLY A 32 -9.54 -12.89 -4.88
CA GLY A 32 -8.76 -11.79 -5.39
C GLY A 32 -8.28 -10.86 -4.29
N ILE A 33 -7.49 -9.87 -4.69
CA ILE A 33 -6.97 -8.84 -3.79
C ILE A 33 -7.50 -7.50 -4.27
N GLU A 34 -8.11 -6.74 -3.36
CA GLU A 34 -8.53 -5.38 -3.63
C GLU A 34 -7.36 -4.46 -3.23
N LEU A 35 -7.08 -3.48 -4.07
CA LEU A 35 -6.08 -2.46 -3.78
C LEU A 35 -6.55 -1.10 -4.33
N ASP A 36 -5.90 -0.04 -3.88
CA ASP A 36 -6.23 1.33 -4.24
C ASP A 36 -5.02 2.00 -4.87
N ILE A 37 -5.24 2.84 -5.88
CA ILE A 37 -4.15 3.51 -6.58
C ILE A 37 -4.33 5.02 -6.59
N GLN A 38 -3.21 5.74 -6.57
CA GLN A 38 -3.14 7.19 -6.68
C GLN A 38 -1.98 7.55 -7.63
N LEU A 39 -2.02 8.76 -8.18
CA LEU A 39 -0.92 9.28 -9.02
C LEU A 39 -0.03 10.19 -8.20
N THR A 40 1.28 10.03 -8.37
CA THR A 40 2.27 10.94 -7.81
C THR A 40 2.38 12.21 -8.65
N ARG A 41 3.15 13.19 -8.14
CA ARG A 41 3.41 14.43 -8.85
C ARG A 41 4.10 14.18 -10.20
N ASP A 42 4.97 13.16 -10.28
CA ASP A 42 5.68 12.78 -11.50
C ASP A 42 4.94 11.69 -12.30
N ASN A 43 3.62 11.54 -12.07
CA ASN A 43 2.72 10.65 -12.82
C ASN A 43 3.03 9.16 -12.69
N GLU A 44 3.59 8.72 -11.56
CA GLU A 44 3.76 7.31 -11.27
C GLU A 44 2.54 6.77 -10.52
N LEU A 45 2.10 5.55 -10.84
CA LEU A 45 1.02 4.89 -10.12
C LEU A 45 1.56 4.23 -8.87
N VAL A 46 0.99 4.60 -7.73
CA VAL A 46 1.34 4.03 -6.42
C VAL A 46 0.12 3.44 -5.77
N VAL A 47 0.35 2.49 -4.86
CA VAL A 47 -0.73 1.75 -4.20
C VAL A 47 -0.94 2.30 -2.80
N VAL A 48 -1.98 3.10 -2.65
CA VAL A 48 -2.35 3.75 -1.39
C VAL A 48 -3.82 4.14 -1.46
N HIS A 49 -4.55 4.00 -0.37
CA HIS A 49 -5.98 4.30 -0.34
C HIS A 49 -6.27 5.79 -0.28
N ASP A 50 -5.68 6.48 0.70
CA ASP A 50 -6.00 7.89 0.94
C ASP A 50 -5.33 8.79 -0.08
N GLU A 51 -5.93 9.94 -0.35
CA GLU A 51 -5.29 11.00 -1.13
C GLU A 51 -4.11 11.62 -0.38
N ARG A 52 -4.09 11.52 0.96
CA ARG A 52 -3.04 12.04 1.82
C ARG A 52 -2.22 10.91 2.41
N VAL A 53 -0.96 11.23 2.77
CA VAL A 53 -0.04 10.24 3.35
C VAL A 53 -0.09 10.18 4.88
N ASP A 54 -0.84 11.09 5.52
CA ASP A 54 -0.79 11.35 6.96
C ASP A 54 -1.21 10.15 7.82
N ARG A 55 -2.26 9.41 7.40
CA ARG A 55 -2.83 8.34 8.22
C ARG A 55 -1.92 7.12 8.31
N THR A 56 -1.28 6.77 7.21
CA THR A 56 -0.52 5.52 7.12
C THR A 56 0.99 5.69 7.20
N THR A 57 1.48 6.93 7.09
CA THR A 57 2.92 7.22 7.16
C THR A 57 3.19 8.40 8.10
N GLU A 58 4.48 8.65 8.40
CA GLU A 58 4.91 9.81 9.18
C GLU A 58 4.91 11.10 8.35
N GLY A 59 4.63 11.03 7.06
CA GLY A 59 4.59 12.19 6.18
C GLY A 59 3.32 13.03 6.35
N ILE A 60 3.28 14.17 5.68
CA ILE A 60 2.16 15.12 5.72
C ILE A 60 1.84 15.56 4.30
N GLY A 61 0.56 15.62 3.97
CA GLY A 61 0.08 16.19 2.72
C GLY A 61 -0.44 15.17 1.73
N PHE A 62 -0.59 15.62 0.48
CA PHE A 62 -1.22 14.83 -0.57
C PHE A 62 -0.21 14.01 -1.36
N VAL A 63 -0.59 12.79 -1.73
CA VAL A 63 0.22 11.92 -2.57
C VAL A 63 0.63 12.64 -3.86
N ARG A 64 -0.29 13.37 -4.48
CA ARG A 64 -0.06 14.09 -5.74
C ARG A 64 0.98 15.21 -5.65
N ASP A 65 1.34 15.64 -4.44
CA ASP A 65 2.34 16.67 -4.23
C ASP A 65 3.75 16.10 -4.02
N TYR A 66 3.87 14.77 -3.95
CA TYR A 66 5.13 14.06 -3.80
C TYR A 66 5.54 13.44 -5.12
N THR A 67 6.85 13.48 -5.42
CA THR A 67 7.42 12.63 -6.46
C THR A 67 7.57 11.21 -5.92
N LEU A 68 7.75 10.24 -6.82
CA LEU A 68 7.97 8.85 -6.38
C LEU A 68 9.19 8.71 -5.46
N PRO A 69 10.36 9.29 -5.77
CA PRO A 69 11.50 9.21 -4.85
C PRO A 69 11.20 9.78 -3.46
N GLN A 70 10.41 10.86 -3.39
CA GLN A 70 10.01 11.46 -2.11
C GLN A 70 9.08 10.52 -1.34
N LEU A 71 8.10 9.91 -2.00
CA LEU A 71 7.20 8.95 -1.36
C LEU A 71 7.95 7.74 -0.81
N LYS A 72 8.93 7.25 -1.56
CA LYS A 72 9.69 6.06 -1.16
C LYS A 72 10.52 6.29 0.11
N LYS A 73 10.76 7.53 0.50
CA LYS A 73 11.45 7.86 1.75
C LYS A 73 10.53 7.82 2.96
N LEU A 74 9.20 7.85 2.77
CA LEU A 74 8.24 7.76 3.85
C LEU A 74 8.09 6.32 4.31
N HIS A 75 7.98 6.14 5.63
CA HIS A 75 7.78 4.83 6.23
C HIS A 75 6.31 4.64 6.60
N ILE A 76 5.73 3.53 6.19
CA ILE A 76 4.38 3.18 6.57
C ILE A 76 4.42 2.64 8.00
N TYR A 77 3.48 3.08 8.85
CA TYR A 77 3.35 2.57 10.21
C TYR A 77 3.12 1.05 10.16
N ALA A 78 3.97 0.30 10.81
CA ALA A 78 4.00 -1.15 10.66
C ALA A 78 3.97 -1.91 11.99
N ASP A 79 3.87 -1.21 13.12
CA ASP A 79 3.87 -1.80 14.46
C ASP A 79 5.04 -2.80 14.61
N ASN A 80 4.72 -4.09 14.78
CA ASN A 80 5.73 -5.14 14.95
C ASN A 80 6.14 -5.80 13.63
N ASN A 81 5.70 -5.26 12.50
CA ASN A 81 6.03 -5.80 11.19
C ASN A 81 7.27 -5.11 10.62
N PRO A 82 7.93 -5.72 9.62
CA PRO A 82 9.04 -5.06 8.93
C PRO A 82 8.62 -3.72 8.32
N THR A 83 9.54 -2.77 8.30
CA THR A 83 9.30 -1.44 7.72
C THR A 83 8.90 -1.56 6.25
N GLN A 84 7.85 -0.84 5.88
CA GLN A 84 7.32 -0.83 4.52
C GLN A 84 7.32 0.59 3.96
N SER A 85 7.40 0.71 2.64
CA SER A 85 7.17 1.96 1.93
C SER A 85 5.95 1.82 1.02
N ILE A 86 5.43 2.95 0.52
CA ILE A 86 4.33 2.93 -0.44
C ILE A 86 4.82 2.26 -1.73
N PRO A 87 4.19 1.15 -2.16
CA PRO A 87 4.65 0.44 -3.35
C PRO A 87 4.17 1.11 -4.63
N THR A 88 4.93 0.93 -5.71
CA THR A 88 4.43 1.24 -7.04
C THR A 88 3.52 0.12 -7.52
N MET A 89 2.68 0.41 -8.52
CA MET A 89 1.87 -0.61 -9.16
C MET A 89 2.74 -1.71 -9.77
N ASP A 90 3.87 -1.35 -10.35
CA ASP A 90 4.82 -2.31 -10.94
C ASP A 90 5.41 -3.26 -9.90
N GLU A 91 5.66 -2.79 -8.68
CA GLU A 91 6.20 -3.65 -7.61
C GLU A 91 5.19 -4.70 -7.13
N VAL A 92 3.89 -4.42 -7.23
CA VAL A 92 2.83 -5.34 -6.81
C VAL A 92 2.67 -6.49 -7.82
N PHE A 93 2.91 -6.24 -9.10
CA PHE A 93 2.74 -7.22 -10.17
C PHE A 93 4.02 -7.84 -10.70
#